data_5cca02eb8b9d8e01371e189966b1899f
#
_entry.id   5cca02eb8b9d8e01371e189966b1899f
#
_cell.length_a   1.000
_cell.length_b   1.000
_cell.length_c   1.000
_cell.angle_alpha   90.00
_cell.angle_beta   90.00
_cell.angle_gamma   90.00
#
_symmetry.space_group_name_H-M   'P 1'
#
loop_
_entity.id
_entity.type
_entity.pdbx_description
1 polymer ?
#
loop_
_entity_poly.entity_id
_entity_poly.type
_entity_poly.pdbx_seq_one_letter_code
_entity_poly.pdbx_strand_id
1 'polypeptide(L)'
;ECEKLNIMVLGGHTEITAAVTQPVLSVTGIGKVREDELILSGGAKPGQDIVVTKYLGMEGTGIIANEKEDELKEWFSDTFIEDAKAFLNDISVVPEGLIARKYASCMHDITEGGIYGALWEISKASGVGVEVCIEDIPLRQHTIEFCERYDLNPYQLISSGSMLITTDHGRTLVNELEQAGIKATIIG
;
A
#
# COMPACT_ATOMS: atom_id res chain seq x y z
N GLU A 1 15.10 0.31 -10.25
CA GLU A 1 14.11 1.15 -9.55
C GLU A 1 14.72 2.47 -9.03
N CYS A 2 15.83 2.45 -8.30
CA CYS A 2 16.46 3.67 -7.76
C CYS A 2 16.67 4.77 -8.83
N GLU A 3 17.12 4.38 -10.02
CA GLU A 3 17.31 5.32 -11.15
C GLU A 3 15.99 5.96 -11.59
N LYS A 4 14.90 5.19 -11.69
CA LYS A 4 13.57 5.69 -12.05
C LYS A 4 13.04 6.71 -11.04
N LEU A 5 13.36 6.52 -9.77
CA LEU A 5 12.95 7.39 -8.66
C LEU A 5 13.96 8.51 -8.37
N ASN A 6 15.02 8.62 -9.16
CA ASN A 6 16.12 9.57 -8.93
C ASN A 6 16.75 9.42 -7.53
N ILE A 7 16.89 8.19 -7.07
CA ILE A 7 17.50 7.84 -5.78
C ILE A 7 18.92 7.36 -6.03
N MET A 8 19.89 7.95 -5.33
CA MET A 8 21.29 7.56 -5.40
C MET A 8 21.56 6.38 -4.46
N VAL A 9 22.15 5.32 -4.98
CA VAL A 9 22.70 4.24 -4.16
C VAL A 9 24.06 4.66 -3.63
N LEU A 10 24.16 4.87 -2.31
CA LEU A 10 25.37 5.38 -1.67
C LEU A 10 26.36 4.28 -1.28
N GLY A 11 25.88 3.04 -1.11
CA GLY A 11 26.74 1.92 -0.73
C GLY A 11 25.91 0.67 -0.46
N GLY A 12 26.60 -0.39 -0.14
CA GLY A 12 26.00 -1.65 0.22
C GLY A 12 27.07 -2.69 0.57
N HIS A 13 26.64 -3.79 1.17
CA HIS A 13 27.48 -4.92 1.50
C HIS A 13 26.70 -6.20 1.17
N THR A 14 27.41 -7.19 0.61
CA THR A 14 26.85 -8.51 0.37
C THR A 14 27.74 -9.53 1.06
N GLU A 15 27.12 -10.40 1.88
CA GLU A 15 27.81 -11.44 2.60
C GLU A 15 27.11 -12.79 2.39
N ILE A 16 27.90 -13.86 2.29
CA ILE A 16 27.41 -15.23 2.25
C ILE A 16 27.66 -15.85 3.62
N THR A 17 26.58 -16.32 4.25
CA THR A 17 26.65 -16.92 5.59
C THR A 17 25.78 -18.19 5.65
N ALA A 18 26.20 -19.13 6.48
CA ALA A 18 25.41 -20.32 6.78
C ALA A 18 24.21 -20.06 7.72
N ALA A 19 24.06 -18.83 8.23
CA ALA A 19 22.96 -18.46 9.13
C ALA A 19 21.62 -18.27 8.42
N VAL A 20 21.63 -18.12 7.08
CA VAL A 20 20.41 -17.94 6.26
C VAL A 20 20.40 -18.96 5.13
N THR A 21 19.21 -19.45 4.81
CA THR A 21 19.00 -20.44 3.73
C THR A 21 18.46 -19.84 2.45
N GLN A 22 18.10 -18.56 2.48
CA GLN A 22 17.59 -17.79 1.34
C GLN A 22 18.12 -16.37 1.39
N PRO A 23 18.18 -15.64 0.26
CA PRO A 23 18.61 -14.25 0.25
C PRO A 23 17.74 -13.37 1.14
N VAL A 24 18.38 -12.51 1.94
CA VAL A 24 17.73 -11.48 2.75
C VAL A 24 18.29 -10.13 2.33
N LEU A 25 17.42 -9.20 1.97
CA LEU A 25 17.79 -7.83 1.59
C LEU A 25 17.26 -6.85 2.62
N SER A 26 18.18 -6.04 3.19
CA SER A 26 17.81 -4.90 4.05
C SER A 26 18.19 -3.60 3.35
N VAL A 27 17.25 -2.68 3.24
CA VAL A 27 17.46 -1.39 2.57
C VAL A 27 17.16 -0.24 3.54
N THR A 28 18.06 0.74 3.61
CA THR A 28 17.85 1.96 4.37
C THR A 28 17.76 3.15 3.41
N GLY A 29 16.63 3.84 3.41
CA GLY A 29 16.42 5.08 2.69
C GLY A 29 16.71 6.29 3.59
N ILE A 30 17.45 7.27 3.05
CA ILE A 30 17.71 8.55 3.73
C ILE A 30 17.21 9.67 2.83
N GLY A 31 16.31 10.51 3.35
CA GLY A 31 15.78 11.67 2.68
C GLY A 31 15.98 12.95 3.48
N LYS A 32 15.71 14.08 2.84
CA LYS A 32 15.70 15.40 3.46
C LYS A 32 14.43 16.14 3.04
N VAL A 33 13.75 16.70 4.03
CA VAL A 33 12.53 17.49 3.84
C VAL A 33 12.61 18.71 4.76
N ARG A 34 11.91 19.78 4.42
CA ARG A 34 11.74 20.93 5.32
C ARG A 34 10.82 20.54 6.47
N GLU A 35 11.03 21.11 7.65
CA GLU A 35 10.21 20.80 8.84
C GLU A 35 8.72 21.13 8.62
N ASP A 36 8.44 22.23 7.91
CA ASP A 36 7.09 22.69 7.58
C ASP A 36 6.41 21.88 6.46
N GLU A 37 7.14 21.01 5.77
CA GLU A 37 6.63 20.10 4.72
C GLU A 37 6.61 18.62 5.19
N LEU A 38 7.02 18.37 6.42
CA LEU A 38 7.06 17.01 6.96
C LEU A 38 5.64 16.50 7.28
N ILE A 39 5.26 15.40 6.67
CA ILE A 39 3.99 14.72 6.92
C ILE A 39 4.28 13.40 7.65
N LEU A 40 3.61 13.21 8.77
CA LEU A 40 3.79 12.05 9.65
C LEU A 40 2.52 11.20 9.68
N SER A 41 2.64 9.95 10.09
CA SER A 41 1.50 9.06 10.36
C SER A 41 0.65 9.51 11.56
N GLY A 42 1.12 10.46 12.37
CA GLY A 42 0.43 11.02 13.54
C GLY A 42 -0.22 12.39 13.31
N GLY A 43 -0.52 12.75 12.06
CA GLY A 43 -1.07 14.08 11.72
C GLY A 43 -2.60 14.12 11.49
N ALA A 44 -3.31 13.01 11.63
CA ALA A 44 -4.76 12.96 11.40
C ALA A 44 -5.54 13.78 12.43
N LYS A 45 -6.64 14.41 11.99
CA LYS A 45 -7.52 15.24 12.83
C LYS A 45 -8.98 14.79 12.69
N PRO A 46 -9.80 14.98 13.74
CA PRO A 46 -11.23 14.68 13.65
C PRO A 46 -11.92 15.47 12.53
N GLY A 47 -12.82 14.82 11.79
CA GLY A 47 -13.60 15.42 10.72
C GLY A 47 -12.89 15.49 9.36
N GLN A 48 -11.70 14.91 9.23
CA GLN A 48 -11.02 14.75 7.95
C GLN A 48 -11.51 13.54 7.18
N ASP A 49 -11.49 13.65 5.84
CA ASP A 49 -11.71 12.52 4.95
C ASP A 49 -10.55 11.53 5.05
N ILE A 50 -10.85 10.24 4.97
CA ILE A 50 -9.90 9.14 4.87
C ILE A 50 -9.89 8.64 3.43
N VAL A 51 -8.77 8.76 2.76
CA VAL A 51 -8.58 8.36 1.36
C VAL A 51 -7.62 7.18 1.27
N VAL A 52 -7.98 6.19 0.45
CA VAL A 52 -7.11 5.05 0.10
C VAL A 52 -6.79 5.10 -1.38
N THR A 53 -5.54 4.83 -1.75
CA THR A 53 -5.10 4.78 -3.14
C THR A 53 -5.05 3.35 -3.66
N LYS A 54 -5.25 3.18 -4.96
CA LYS A 54 -5.26 1.91 -5.71
C LYS A 54 -6.23 0.88 -5.11
N TYR A 55 -5.74 -0.32 -4.85
CA TYR A 55 -6.54 -1.44 -4.34
C TYR A 55 -5.81 -2.15 -3.22
N LEU A 56 -6.55 -2.63 -2.23
CA LEU A 56 -5.95 -3.34 -1.10
C LEU A 56 -5.56 -4.77 -1.46
N GLY A 57 -4.57 -5.29 -0.71
CA GLY A 57 -4.11 -6.66 -0.84
C GLY A 57 -3.34 -6.96 -2.12
N MET A 58 -2.90 -5.95 -2.88
CA MET A 58 -2.20 -6.16 -4.15
C MET A 58 -0.92 -6.98 -3.98
N GLU A 59 -0.08 -6.62 -3.01
CA GLU A 59 1.15 -7.35 -2.73
C GLU A 59 0.87 -8.80 -2.32
N GLY A 60 0.01 -9.01 -1.31
CA GLY A 60 -0.32 -10.35 -0.85
C GLY A 60 -0.94 -11.22 -1.93
N THR A 61 -1.80 -10.65 -2.76
CA THR A 61 -2.38 -11.34 -3.93
C THR A 61 -1.30 -11.74 -4.93
N GLY A 62 -0.37 -10.83 -5.25
CA GLY A 62 0.74 -11.11 -6.15
C GLY A 62 1.71 -12.17 -5.60
N ILE A 63 1.98 -12.16 -4.29
CA ILE A 63 2.79 -13.19 -3.62
C ILE A 63 2.09 -14.55 -3.73
N ILE A 64 0.81 -14.64 -3.38
CA ILE A 64 0.04 -15.88 -3.48
C ILE A 64 0.04 -16.41 -4.92
N ALA A 65 -0.16 -15.51 -5.91
CA ALA A 65 -0.14 -15.87 -7.32
C ALA A 65 1.18 -16.50 -7.77
N ASN A 66 2.31 -16.01 -7.25
CA ASN A 66 3.64 -16.55 -7.57
C ASN A 66 3.95 -17.83 -6.81
N GLU A 67 3.69 -17.87 -5.50
CA GLU A 67 4.09 -18.99 -4.64
C GLU A 67 3.17 -20.21 -4.78
N LYS A 68 1.92 -20.00 -5.20
CA LYS A 68 0.88 -21.03 -5.31
C LYS A 68 0.39 -21.26 -6.73
N GLU A 69 1.16 -20.88 -7.74
CA GLU A 69 0.75 -20.91 -9.15
C GLU A 69 0.18 -22.27 -9.57
N ASP A 70 0.89 -23.38 -9.28
CA ASP A 70 0.47 -24.70 -9.69
C ASP A 70 -0.85 -25.14 -9.03
N GLU A 71 -1.06 -24.77 -7.77
CA GLU A 71 -2.30 -25.02 -7.05
C GLU A 71 -3.45 -24.16 -7.60
N LEU A 72 -3.18 -22.89 -7.88
CA LEU A 72 -4.18 -21.96 -8.42
C LEU A 72 -4.67 -22.34 -9.81
N LYS A 73 -3.84 -22.98 -10.65
CA LYS A 73 -4.22 -23.49 -11.98
C LYS A 73 -5.32 -24.55 -11.93
N GLU A 74 -5.55 -25.17 -10.79
CA GLU A 74 -6.67 -26.10 -10.61
C GLU A 74 -8.04 -25.37 -10.56
N TRP A 75 -8.04 -24.07 -10.26
CA TRP A 75 -9.25 -23.27 -9.96
C TRP A 75 -9.45 -22.06 -10.88
N PHE A 76 -8.33 -21.49 -11.36
CA PHE A 76 -8.34 -20.24 -12.13
C PHE A 76 -7.62 -20.40 -13.46
N SER A 77 -7.98 -19.55 -14.42
CA SER A 77 -7.28 -19.51 -15.71
C SER A 77 -5.86 -18.92 -15.56
N ASP A 78 -4.97 -19.31 -16.49
CA ASP A 78 -3.61 -18.75 -16.52
C ASP A 78 -3.63 -17.23 -16.61
N THR A 79 -4.53 -16.63 -17.39
CA THR A 79 -4.67 -15.17 -17.50
C THR A 79 -5.00 -14.53 -16.15
N PHE A 80 -5.91 -15.12 -15.39
CA PHE A 80 -6.30 -14.59 -14.09
C PHE A 80 -5.12 -14.62 -13.11
N ILE A 81 -4.32 -15.67 -13.13
CA ILE A 81 -3.13 -15.81 -12.28
C ILE A 81 -2.05 -14.82 -12.71
N GLU A 82 -1.78 -14.67 -14.01
CA GLU A 82 -0.80 -13.72 -14.52
C GLU A 82 -1.18 -12.26 -14.23
N ASP A 83 -2.47 -11.91 -14.33
CA ASP A 83 -2.97 -10.60 -13.93
C ASP A 83 -2.74 -10.33 -12.44
N ALA A 84 -2.92 -11.33 -11.59
CA ALA A 84 -2.64 -11.23 -10.15
C ALA A 84 -1.14 -11.05 -9.85
N LYS A 85 -0.26 -11.79 -10.56
CA LYS A 85 1.21 -11.62 -10.44
C LYS A 85 1.65 -10.21 -10.83
N ALA A 86 1.01 -9.62 -11.86
CA ALA A 86 1.33 -8.28 -12.34
C ALA A 86 1.09 -7.19 -11.29
N PHE A 87 0.31 -7.44 -10.23
CA PHE A 87 0.10 -6.47 -9.15
C PHE A 87 1.40 -6.06 -8.46
N LEU A 88 2.40 -6.95 -8.40
CA LEU A 88 3.71 -6.64 -7.83
C LEU A 88 4.50 -5.57 -8.61
N ASN A 89 4.09 -5.26 -9.84
CA ASN A 89 4.71 -4.20 -10.63
C ASN A 89 4.23 -2.79 -10.22
N ASP A 90 3.15 -2.69 -9.43
CA ASP A 90 2.50 -1.43 -9.04
C ASP A 90 2.45 -1.19 -7.52
N ILE A 91 3.48 -1.66 -6.81
CA ILE A 91 3.58 -1.51 -5.34
C ILE A 91 4.29 -0.24 -4.87
N SER A 92 4.74 0.63 -5.77
CA SER A 92 5.30 1.93 -5.41
C SER A 92 4.20 2.92 -5.05
N VAL A 93 4.35 3.63 -3.94
CA VAL A 93 3.46 4.73 -3.50
C VAL A 93 4.12 6.12 -3.58
N VAL A 94 5.27 6.20 -4.26
CA VAL A 94 5.99 7.46 -4.44
C VAL A 94 5.19 8.50 -5.22
N PRO A 95 4.52 8.15 -6.34
CA PRO A 95 3.69 9.09 -7.08
C PRO A 95 2.54 9.65 -6.22
N GLU A 96 1.88 8.78 -5.45
CA GLU A 96 0.82 9.12 -4.52
C GLU A 96 1.28 10.15 -3.48
N GLY A 97 2.41 9.85 -2.83
CA GLY A 97 2.99 10.74 -1.80
C GLY A 97 3.37 12.11 -2.37
N LEU A 98 3.91 12.16 -3.59
CA LEU A 98 4.28 13.42 -4.25
C LEU A 98 3.06 14.29 -4.58
N ILE A 99 1.93 13.70 -4.92
CA ILE A 99 0.67 14.42 -5.18
C ILE A 99 0.02 14.82 -3.85
N ALA A 100 -0.13 13.84 -2.95
CA ALA A 100 -0.86 14.01 -1.70
C ALA A 100 -0.22 15.02 -0.73
N ARG A 101 1.10 15.21 -0.77
CA ARG A 101 1.82 16.12 0.14
C ARG A 101 1.27 17.55 0.19
N LYS A 102 0.52 17.97 -0.83
CA LYS A 102 -0.10 19.31 -0.89
C LYS A 102 -1.35 19.42 -0.02
N TYR A 103 -1.97 18.30 0.31
CA TYR A 103 -3.29 18.21 0.92
C TYR A 103 -3.31 17.41 2.22
N ALA A 104 -2.41 16.45 2.34
CA ALA A 104 -2.42 15.47 3.42
C ALA A 104 -2.02 16.07 4.75
N SER A 105 -2.78 15.75 5.78
CA SER A 105 -2.41 15.95 7.19
C SER A 105 -1.65 14.75 7.76
N CYS A 106 -1.95 13.56 7.24
CA CYS A 106 -1.30 12.30 7.58
C CYS A 106 -1.17 11.45 6.32
N MET A 107 -0.07 10.73 6.19
CA MET A 107 0.15 9.69 5.18
C MET A 107 0.76 8.46 5.83
N HIS A 108 0.28 7.30 5.42
CA HIS A 108 0.76 6.02 5.91
C HIS A 108 0.61 4.96 4.80
N ASP A 109 1.67 4.22 4.49
CA ASP A 109 1.58 3.10 3.57
C ASP A 109 0.85 1.92 4.24
N ILE A 110 0.07 1.19 3.45
CA ILE A 110 -0.70 0.07 3.95
C ILE A 110 0.13 -1.20 3.69
N THR A 111 0.70 -1.78 4.74
CA THR A 111 1.59 -2.93 4.66
C THR A 111 1.06 -4.10 5.50
N GLU A 112 1.82 -4.60 6.46
CA GLU A 112 1.45 -5.71 7.34
C GLU A 112 0.18 -5.39 8.14
N GLY A 113 -0.71 -6.37 8.22
CA GLY A 113 -2.03 -6.19 8.86
C GLY A 113 -3.06 -5.47 7.99
N GLY A 114 -2.69 -5.13 6.74
CA GLY A 114 -3.57 -4.54 5.74
C GLY A 114 -4.18 -3.22 6.19
N ILE A 115 -5.39 -2.92 5.69
CA ILE A 115 -6.07 -1.65 6.03
C ILE A 115 -6.43 -1.57 7.51
N TYR A 116 -6.75 -2.69 8.16
CA TYR A 116 -7.07 -2.66 9.60
C TYR A 116 -5.85 -2.28 10.43
N GLY A 117 -4.66 -2.78 10.06
CA GLY A 117 -3.38 -2.38 10.68
C GLY A 117 -3.13 -0.89 10.50
N ALA A 118 -3.18 -0.39 9.28
CA ALA A 118 -2.92 1.01 8.94
C ALA A 118 -3.90 1.99 9.64
N LEU A 119 -5.20 1.66 9.66
CA LEU A 119 -6.21 2.46 10.37
C LEU A 119 -5.94 2.51 11.88
N TRP A 120 -5.54 1.39 12.47
CA TRP A 120 -5.18 1.33 13.89
C TRP A 120 -3.93 2.17 14.17
N GLU A 121 -2.92 2.08 13.32
CA GLU A 121 -1.64 2.79 13.48
C GLU A 121 -1.82 4.31 13.38
N ILE A 122 -2.54 4.82 12.37
CA ILE A 122 -2.81 6.26 12.26
C ILE A 122 -3.68 6.77 13.42
N SER A 123 -4.68 5.97 13.85
CA SER A 123 -5.54 6.29 15.00
C SER A 123 -4.71 6.44 16.27
N LYS A 124 -3.81 5.49 16.53
CA LYS A 124 -2.91 5.52 17.71
C LYS A 124 -1.89 6.64 17.63
N ALA A 125 -1.25 6.83 16.48
CA ALA A 125 -0.23 7.86 16.31
C ALA A 125 -0.82 9.29 16.42
N SER A 126 -2.08 9.46 15.95
CA SER A 126 -2.76 10.77 15.97
C SER A 126 -3.60 11.00 17.24
N GLY A 127 -3.90 9.96 18.01
CA GLY A 127 -4.77 10.05 19.20
C GLY A 127 -6.24 10.34 18.86
N VAL A 128 -6.72 9.87 17.71
CA VAL A 128 -8.10 10.08 17.22
C VAL A 128 -8.79 8.74 16.92
N GLY A 129 -10.11 8.72 16.94
CA GLY A 129 -10.89 7.61 16.41
C GLY A 129 -11.00 7.70 14.89
N VAL A 130 -11.31 6.56 14.24
CA VAL A 130 -11.56 6.47 12.81
C VAL A 130 -12.91 5.80 12.58
N GLU A 131 -13.64 6.24 11.56
CA GLU A 131 -14.89 5.65 11.09
C GLU A 131 -14.77 5.46 9.58
N VAL A 132 -15.02 4.23 9.10
CA VAL A 132 -14.89 3.89 7.69
C VAL A 132 -16.08 3.06 7.21
N CYS A 133 -16.45 3.24 5.96
CA CYS A 133 -17.41 2.40 5.26
C CYS A 133 -16.66 1.24 4.61
N ILE A 134 -16.89 0.02 5.09
CA ILE A 134 -16.18 -1.17 4.60
C ILE A 134 -16.49 -1.44 3.12
N GLU A 135 -17.71 -1.14 2.69
CA GLU A 135 -18.18 -1.32 1.31
C GLU A 135 -17.43 -0.42 0.32
N ASP A 136 -16.88 0.71 0.77
CA ASP A 136 -16.14 1.64 -0.06
C ASP A 136 -14.64 1.27 -0.19
N ILE A 137 -14.17 0.31 0.59
CA ILE A 137 -12.78 -0.14 0.55
C ILE A 137 -12.51 -0.89 -0.77
N PRO A 138 -11.59 -0.39 -1.63
CA PRO A 138 -11.38 -0.93 -2.96
C PRO A 138 -10.61 -2.26 -2.92
N LEU A 139 -11.22 -3.34 -3.41
CA LEU A 139 -10.61 -4.65 -3.59
C LEU A 139 -10.67 -5.08 -5.06
N ARG A 140 -9.68 -5.87 -5.50
CA ARG A 140 -9.72 -6.57 -6.78
C ARG A 140 -10.38 -7.94 -6.61
N GLN A 141 -11.06 -8.41 -7.66
CA GLN A 141 -11.65 -9.75 -7.67
C GLN A 141 -10.60 -10.84 -7.35
N HIS A 142 -9.39 -10.73 -7.89
CA HIS A 142 -8.27 -11.64 -7.61
C HIS A 142 -7.98 -11.75 -6.11
N THR A 143 -7.95 -10.62 -5.41
CA THR A 143 -7.73 -10.57 -3.95
C THR A 143 -8.84 -11.30 -3.21
N ILE A 144 -10.10 -11.06 -3.60
CA ILE A 144 -11.28 -11.68 -2.97
C ILE A 144 -11.23 -13.20 -3.16
N GLU A 145 -11.07 -13.65 -4.40
CA GLU A 145 -11.03 -15.09 -4.75
C GLU A 145 -9.90 -15.85 -4.06
N PHE A 146 -8.71 -15.25 -4.04
CA PHE A 146 -7.57 -15.90 -3.36
C PHE A 146 -7.75 -15.92 -1.85
N CYS A 147 -8.25 -14.82 -1.26
CA CYS A 147 -8.55 -14.79 0.17
C CYS A 147 -9.61 -15.82 0.56
N GLU A 148 -10.66 -15.95 -0.24
CA GLU A 148 -11.71 -16.97 -0.02
C GLU A 148 -11.13 -18.39 -0.13
N ARG A 149 -10.26 -18.63 -1.12
CA ARG A 149 -9.62 -19.95 -1.33
C ARG A 149 -8.74 -20.37 -0.17
N TYR A 150 -8.02 -19.43 0.44
CA TYR A 150 -7.05 -19.70 1.50
C TYR A 150 -7.53 -19.34 2.92
N ASP A 151 -8.82 -19.07 3.08
CA ASP A 151 -9.42 -18.64 4.37
C ASP A 151 -8.70 -17.44 4.99
N LEU A 152 -8.40 -16.43 4.15
CA LEU A 152 -7.73 -15.18 4.54
C LEU A 152 -8.72 -14.02 4.57
N ASN A 153 -8.47 -13.05 5.44
CA ASN A 153 -9.22 -11.80 5.45
C ASN A 153 -8.57 -10.78 4.49
N PRO A 154 -9.23 -10.36 3.40
CA PRO A 154 -8.65 -9.43 2.44
C PRO A 154 -8.31 -8.06 3.03
N TYR A 155 -8.98 -7.64 4.10
CA TYR A 155 -8.71 -6.38 4.80
C TYR A 155 -7.48 -6.44 5.73
N GLN A 156 -6.97 -7.63 5.99
CA GLN A 156 -5.75 -7.87 6.79
C GLN A 156 -4.57 -8.34 5.93
N LEU A 157 -4.83 -8.63 4.64
CA LEU A 157 -3.79 -9.08 3.73
C LEU A 157 -2.77 -7.95 3.51
N ILE A 158 -1.47 -8.30 3.50
CA ILE A 158 -0.37 -7.36 3.22
C ILE A 158 -0.64 -6.59 1.93
N SER A 159 -0.47 -5.27 1.95
CA SER A 159 -1.07 -4.36 0.99
C SER A 159 -0.12 -3.28 0.48
N SER A 160 1.19 -3.53 0.44
CA SER A 160 2.11 -2.59 -0.19
C SER A 160 1.65 -2.22 -1.60
N GLY A 161 1.77 -0.94 -1.93
CA GLY A 161 1.22 -0.35 -3.15
C GLY A 161 0.01 0.55 -2.91
N SER A 162 -0.62 0.47 -1.74
CA SER A 162 -1.72 1.35 -1.35
C SER A 162 -1.26 2.31 -0.24
N MET A 163 -1.79 3.53 -0.25
CA MET A 163 -1.53 4.55 0.75
C MET A 163 -2.82 5.00 1.41
N LEU A 164 -2.78 5.15 2.73
CA LEU A 164 -3.84 5.73 3.56
C LEU A 164 -3.49 7.19 3.82
N ILE A 165 -4.42 8.10 3.53
CA ILE A 165 -4.20 9.55 3.60
C ILE A 165 -5.37 10.17 4.34
N THR A 166 -5.10 11.07 5.30
CA THR A 166 -6.15 11.93 5.88
C THR A 166 -6.00 13.38 5.43
N THR A 167 -7.12 14.03 5.13
CA THR A 167 -7.12 15.37 4.54
C THR A 167 -8.45 16.11 4.75
N ASP A 168 -8.41 17.43 4.80
CA ASP A 168 -9.61 18.29 4.72
C ASP A 168 -10.11 18.48 3.27
N HIS A 169 -9.41 17.89 2.28
CA HIS A 169 -9.63 18.10 0.85
C HIS A 169 -9.79 16.80 0.05
N GLY A 170 -10.47 15.78 0.61
CA GLY A 170 -10.53 14.44 0.03
C GLY A 170 -10.97 14.39 -1.42
N ARG A 171 -12.05 15.10 -1.80
CA ARG A 171 -12.52 15.16 -3.21
C ARG A 171 -11.48 15.76 -4.15
N THR A 172 -10.79 16.82 -3.72
CA THR A 172 -9.76 17.47 -4.53
C THR A 172 -8.58 16.54 -4.72
N LEU A 173 -8.14 15.88 -3.64
CA LEU A 173 -7.06 14.91 -3.68
C LEU A 173 -7.40 13.73 -4.59
N VAL A 174 -8.58 13.14 -4.47
CA VAL A 174 -9.04 12.03 -5.34
C VAL A 174 -8.99 12.45 -6.81
N ASN A 175 -9.53 13.63 -7.15
CA ASN A 175 -9.50 14.13 -8.52
C ASN A 175 -8.07 14.31 -9.07
N GLU A 176 -7.13 14.84 -8.28
CA GLU A 176 -5.72 14.98 -8.72
C GLU A 176 -5.02 13.64 -8.91
N LEU A 177 -5.29 12.68 -8.03
CA LEU A 177 -4.77 11.32 -8.16
C LEU A 177 -5.32 10.64 -9.42
N GLU A 178 -6.62 10.72 -9.66
CA GLU A 178 -7.26 10.14 -10.84
C GLU A 178 -6.77 10.77 -12.15
N GLN A 179 -6.55 12.09 -12.18
CA GLN A 179 -5.95 12.77 -13.34
C GLN A 179 -4.51 12.29 -13.60
N ALA A 180 -3.80 11.84 -12.58
CA ALA A 180 -2.49 11.21 -12.71
C ALA A 180 -2.55 9.70 -13.02
N GLY A 181 -3.76 9.13 -13.22
CA GLY A 181 -3.97 7.71 -13.49
C GLY A 181 -3.94 6.83 -12.25
N ILE A 182 -3.96 7.41 -11.04
CA ILE A 182 -3.95 6.70 -9.77
C ILE A 182 -5.37 6.67 -9.23
N LYS A 183 -5.96 5.47 -9.14
CA LYS A 183 -7.26 5.31 -8.50
C LYS A 183 -7.18 5.71 -7.03
N ALA A 184 -8.19 6.44 -6.54
CA ALA A 184 -8.32 6.79 -5.13
C ALA A 184 -9.79 6.79 -4.70
N THR A 185 -10.04 6.46 -3.44
CA THR A 185 -11.40 6.33 -2.89
C THR A 185 -11.44 6.94 -1.49
N ILE A 186 -12.46 7.76 -1.21
CA ILE A 186 -12.78 8.19 0.15
C ILE A 186 -13.54 7.03 0.80
N ILE A 187 -13.05 6.58 1.96
CA ILE A 187 -13.62 5.43 2.69
C ILE A 187 -14.18 5.81 4.07
N GLY A 188 -14.02 7.07 4.47
CA GLY A 188 -14.49 7.57 5.77
C GLY A 188 -14.23 9.05 5.95
#